data_c71a169c4ff9f4caedf1b3f060c4f63e
#
_entry.id   c71a169c4ff9f4caedf1b3f060c4f63e
#
_cell.length_a   1.000
_cell.length_b   1.000
_cell.length_c   1.000
_cell.angle_alpha   90.00
_cell.angle_beta   90.00
_cell.angle_gamma   90.00
#
_symmetry.space_group_name_H-M   'P 1'
#
loop_
_entity.id
_entity.type
_entity.pdbx_description
1 polymer ?
#
loop_
_entity_poly.entity_id
_entity_poly.type
_entity_poly.pdbx_seq_one_letter_code
_entity_poly.pdbx_strand_id
1 'polypeptide(L)'
;MEINKQNNLLELFYQQYLKERPDQIFLKSLKNFENEFTWKETYLNILKLSQELSSFIENKDRCLLISENRPEWMISDLAIMLSKGITVPAYTTYVERDYEYLINDCNP
;
A
#
# COMPACT_ATOMS: atom_id res chain seq x y z
N MET A 1 7.98 14.91 5.31
CA MET A 1 8.01 13.45 5.52
C MET A 1 9.44 12.97 5.44
N GLU A 2 9.91 12.37 6.50
CA GLU A 2 11.25 11.83 6.53
C GLU A 2 11.21 10.36 6.14
N ILE A 3 11.83 10.02 5.01
CA ILE A 3 11.90 8.65 4.53
C ILE A 3 13.24 8.07 4.96
N ASN A 4 13.15 7.06 5.83
CA ASN A 4 14.31 6.37 6.38
C ASN A 4 14.97 5.50 5.31
N LYS A 5 16.29 5.31 5.41
CA LYS A 5 17.05 4.41 4.54
C LYS A 5 16.50 2.98 4.51
N GLN A 6 15.81 2.57 5.57
CA GLN A 6 15.17 1.25 5.63
C GLN A 6 13.92 1.12 4.73
N ASN A 7 13.38 2.25 4.26
CA ASN A 7 12.22 2.30 3.39
C ASN A 7 12.64 2.63 1.95
N ASN A 8 13.54 1.85 1.39
CA ASN A 8 14.12 2.11 0.08
C ASN A 8 13.06 2.20 -1.03
N LEU A 9 11.99 1.42 -0.94
CA LEU A 9 10.92 1.46 -1.93
C LEU A 9 10.16 2.79 -1.91
N LEU A 10 9.84 3.29 -0.73
CA LEU A 10 9.17 4.59 -0.57
C LEU A 10 10.08 5.74 -1.00
N GLU A 11 11.35 5.68 -0.63
CA GLU A 11 12.32 6.68 -1.04
C GLU A 11 12.50 6.69 -2.55
N LEU A 12 12.61 5.51 -3.16
CA LEU A 12 12.74 5.38 -4.60
C LEU A 12 11.50 5.95 -5.31
N PHE A 13 10.32 5.63 -4.81
CA PHE A 13 9.06 6.14 -5.34
C PHE A 13 9.06 7.68 -5.30
N TYR A 14 9.37 8.26 -4.15
CA TYR A 14 9.33 9.71 -3.98
C TYR A 14 10.41 10.42 -4.78
N GLN A 15 11.67 9.97 -4.68
CA GLN A 15 12.81 10.69 -5.24
C GLN A 15 12.92 10.54 -6.76
N GLN A 16 12.67 9.34 -7.28
CA GLN A 16 12.96 9.05 -8.68
C GLN A 16 11.79 9.31 -9.61
N TYR A 17 10.58 9.08 -9.13
CA TYR A 17 9.42 9.05 -10.01
C TYR A 17 8.48 10.22 -9.81
N LEU A 18 8.18 10.56 -8.58
CA LEU A 18 7.20 11.61 -8.29
C LEU A 18 7.69 12.98 -8.77
N LYS A 19 8.94 13.33 -8.50
CA LYS A 19 9.50 14.63 -8.89
C LYS A 19 9.67 14.77 -10.40
N GLU A 20 10.03 13.69 -11.06
CA GLU A 20 10.32 13.71 -12.50
C GLU A 20 9.09 13.52 -13.37
N ARG A 21 8.10 12.77 -12.87
CA ARG A 21 6.95 12.33 -13.67
C ARG A 21 5.60 12.47 -12.98
N PRO A 22 5.31 13.62 -12.36
CA PRO A 22 4.10 13.72 -11.54
C PRO A 22 2.79 13.52 -12.32
N ASP A 23 2.76 13.91 -13.58
CA ASP A 23 1.55 13.85 -14.41
C ASP A 23 1.46 12.60 -15.30
N GLN A 24 2.45 11.71 -15.24
CA GLN A 24 2.41 10.47 -16.00
C GLN A 24 1.64 9.41 -15.23
N ILE A 25 0.97 8.54 -15.99
CA ILE A 25 0.23 7.42 -15.39
C ILE A 25 1.21 6.42 -14.80
N PHE A 26 1.00 6.07 -13.54
CA PHE A 26 1.80 5.08 -12.84
C PHE A 26 1.06 3.75 -12.67
N LEU A 27 -0.21 3.81 -12.28
CA LEU A 27 -1.03 2.63 -12.04
C LEU A 27 -2.27 2.65 -12.93
N LYS A 28 -2.56 1.51 -13.52
CA LYS A 28 -3.69 1.36 -14.42
C LYS A 28 -4.36 0.00 -14.20
N SER A 29 -5.68 0.00 -14.11
CA SER A 29 -6.44 -1.24 -14.05
C SER A 29 -6.54 -1.85 -15.43
N LEU A 30 -6.25 -3.15 -15.54
CA LEU A 30 -6.41 -3.88 -16.79
C LEU A 30 -7.87 -4.21 -17.10
N LYS A 31 -8.71 -4.27 -16.07
CA LYS A 31 -10.13 -4.60 -16.23
C LYS A 31 -11.02 -3.38 -16.44
N ASN A 32 -10.61 -2.25 -15.89
CA ASN A 32 -11.38 -1.01 -15.97
C ASN A 32 -10.42 0.14 -16.29
N PHE A 33 -10.40 0.53 -17.56
CA PHE A 33 -9.51 1.58 -18.05
C PHE A 33 -9.79 2.97 -17.45
N GLU A 34 -10.93 3.15 -16.81
CA GLU A 34 -11.24 4.41 -16.12
C GLU A 34 -10.49 4.54 -14.78
N ASN A 35 -9.96 3.45 -14.26
CA ASN A 35 -9.28 3.43 -12.98
C ASN A 35 -7.77 3.56 -13.17
N GLU A 36 -7.33 4.78 -13.47
CA GLU A 36 -5.93 5.11 -13.68
C GLU A 36 -5.47 6.12 -12.62
N PHE A 37 -4.20 6.00 -12.23
CA PHE A 37 -3.59 6.92 -11.27
C PHE A 37 -2.27 7.44 -11.81
N THR A 38 -2.10 8.76 -11.84
CA THR A 38 -0.81 9.38 -12.11
C THR A 38 0.11 9.16 -10.92
N TRP A 39 1.39 9.43 -11.09
CA TRP A 39 2.34 9.39 -9.98
C TRP A 39 1.92 10.31 -8.83
N LYS A 40 1.47 11.52 -9.18
CA LYS A 40 1.02 12.50 -8.20
C LYS A 40 -0.23 12.03 -7.47
N GLU A 41 -1.23 11.55 -8.21
CA GLU A 41 -2.45 11.02 -7.61
C GLU A 41 -2.17 9.83 -6.70
N THR A 42 -1.30 8.94 -7.13
CA THR A 42 -0.87 7.79 -6.32
C THR A 42 -0.25 8.27 -5.00
N TYR A 43 0.67 9.22 -5.08
CA TYR A 43 1.31 9.79 -3.90
C TYR A 43 0.31 10.41 -2.94
N LEU A 44 -0.62 11.23 -3.46
CA LEU A 44 -1.63 11.89 -2.62
C LEU A 44 -2.55 10.87 -1.95
N ASN A 45 -2.93 9.81 -2.67
CA ASN A 45 -3.74 8.75 -2.10
C ASN A 45 -2.99 7.97 -1.01
N ILE A 46 -1.70 7.72 -1.21
CA ILE A 46 -0.86 7.07 -0.21
C ILE A 46 -0.79 7.92 1.07
N LEU A 47 -0.54 9.22 0.92
CA LEU A 47 -0.48 10.13 2.07
C LEU A 47 -1.80 10.19 2.82
N LYS A 48 -2.90 10.33 2.11
CA LYS A 48 -4.23 10.42 2.71
C LYS A 48 -4.57 9.15 3.48
N LEU A 49 -4.36 8.00 2.87
CA LEU A 49 -4.64 6.73 3.53
C LEU A 49 -3.71 6.52 4.72
N SER A 50 -2.43 6.87 4.58
CA SER A 50 -1.45 6.77 5.66
C SER A 50 -1.84 7.63 6.87
N GLN A 51 -2.34 8.84 6.65
CA GLN A 51 -2.80 9.70 7.73
C GLN A 51 -3.94 9.07 8.52
N GLU A 52 -4.87 8.44 7.82
CA GLU A 52 -5.98 7.75 8.48
C GLU A 52 -5.51 6.49 9.21
N LEU A 53 -4.65 5.70 8.58
CA LEU A 53 -4.11 4.48 9.19
C LEU A 53 -3.27 4.78 10.43
N SER A 54 -2.59 5.90 10.47
CA SER A 54 -1.73 6.27 11.60
C SER A 54 -2.48 6.40 12.92
N SER A 55 -3.80 6.58 12.87
CA SER A 55 -4.62 6.61 14.08
C SER A 55 -4.93 5.20 14.63
N PHE A 56 -4.71 4.17 13.82
CA PHE A 56 -5.00 2.77 14.18
C PHE A 56 -3.75 1.90 14.30
N ILE A 57 -2.69 2.26 13.59
CA ILE A 57 -1.48 1.44 13.46
C ILE A 57 -0.39 1.97 14.38
N GLU A 58 0.15 1.08 15.21
CA GLU A 58 1.37 1.33 15.97
C GLU A 58 2.57 0.77 15.17
N ASN A 59 3.77 1.17 15.57
CA ASN A 59 5.00 0.74 14.89
C ASN A 59 5.09 -0.79 14.83
N LYS A 60 5.29 -1.33 13.63
CA LYS A 60 5.39 -2.75 13.33
C LYS A 60 4.11 -3.56 13.51
N ASP A 61 2.97 -2.92 13.63
CA ASP A 61 1.69 -3.63 13.60
C ASP A 61 1.54 -4.34 12.25
N ARG A 62 1.01 -5.53 12.29
CA ARG A 62 0.75 -6.32 11.10
C ARG A 62 -0.62 -5.97 10.56
N CYS A 63 -0.65 -5.60 9.28
CA CYS A 63 -1.87 -5.19 8.60
C CYS A 63 -2.22 -6.20 7.53
N LEU A 64 -3.29 -6.93 7.73
CA LEU A 64 -3.73 -7.94 6.77
C LEU A 64 -4.37 -7.24 5.57
N LEU A 65 -3.79 -7.47 4.39
CA LEU A 65 -4.27 -6.86 3.14
C LEU A 65 -4.83 -7.94 2.24
N ILE A 66 -6.16 -7.96 2.14
CA ILE A 66 -6.89 -8.92 1.32
C ILE A 66 -7.48 -8.19 0.13
N SER A 67 -6.94 -8.45 -1.05
CA SER A 67 -7.40 -7.80 -2.27
C SER A 67 -6.87 -8.51 -3.50
N GLU A 68 -7.55 -8.34 -4.60
CA GLU A 68 -7.03 -8.69 -5.92
C GLU A 68 -5.90 -7.74 -6.31
N ASN A 69 -5.14 -8.13 -7.33
CA ASN A 69 -4.11 -7.26 -7.91
C ASN A 69 -4.79 -6.11 -8.66
N ARG A 70 -4.76 -4.94 -8.07
CA ARG A 70 -5.37 -3.72 -8.59
C ARG A 70 -4.57 -2.52 -8.08
N PRO A 71 -4.72 -1.33 -8.71
CA PRO A 71 -3.98 -0.15 -8.28
C PRO A 71 -4.09 0.15 -6.79
N GLU A 72 -5.26 0.00 -6.21
CA GLU A 72 -5.51 0.28 -4.80
C GLU A 72 -4.71 -0.65 -3.87
N TRP A 73 -4.35 -1.86 -4.35
CA TRP A 73 -3.51 -2.77 -3.58
C TRP A 73 -2.13 -2.15 -3.31
N MET A 74 -1.51 -1.61 -4.36
CA MET A 74 -0.20 -0.99 -4.23
C MET A 74 -0.26 0.29 -3.38
N ILE A 75 -1.30 1.09 -3.57
CA ILE A 75 -1.53 2.28 -2.74
C ILE A 75 -1.65 1.89 -1.26
N SER A 76 -2.42 0.85 -0.98
CA SER A 76 -2.62 0.36 0.39
C SER A 76 -1.32 -0.18 0.99
N ASP A 77 -0.56 -0.95 0.23
CA ASP A 77 0.73 -1.49 0.67
C ASP A 77 1.71 -0.37 1.05
N LEU A 78 1.86 0.61 0.17
CA LEU A 78 2.76 1.73 0.42
C LEU A 78 2.26 2.61 1.58
N ALA A 79 0.95 2.78 1.73
CA ALA A 79 0.37 3.52 2.85
C ALA A 79 0.62 2.82 4.19
N ILE A 80 0.49 1.50 4.23
CA ILE A 80 0.81 0.71 5.42
C ILE A 80 2.29 0.88 5.79
N MET A 81 3.18 0.78 4.82
CA MET A 81 4.61 0.96 5.05
C MET A 81 4.93 2.37 5.56
N LEU A 82 4.30 3.39 4.98
CA LEU A 82 4.51 4.78 5.41
C LEU A 82 3.98 5.01 6.83
N SER A 83 2.96 4.26 7.25
CA SER A 83 2.41 4.31 8.60
C SER A 83 3.22 3.48 9.60
N LYS A 84 4.34 2.90 9.17
CA LYS A 84 5.23 2.04 9.94
C LYS A 84 4.61 0.68 10.31
N GLY A 85 3.59 0.26 9.57
CA GLY A 85 3.02 -1.07 9.68
C GLY A 85 3.76 -2.08 8.81
N ILE A 86 3.40 -3.33 8.96
CA ILE A 86 3.91 -4.44 8.17
C ILE A 86 2.75 -5.01 7.38
N THR A 87 2.85 -5.02 6.06
CA THR A 87 1.82 -5.58 5.19
C THR A 87 1.91 -7.10 5.22
N VAL A 88 0.78 -7.75 5.48
CA VAL A 88 0.64 -9.21 5.36
C VAL A 88 -0.38 -9.46 4.25
N PRO A 89 0.07 -9.75 3.03
CA PRO A 89 -0.84 -9.97 1.91
C PRO A 89 -1.52 -11.33 2.00
N ALA A 90 -2.77 -11.38 1.56
CA ALA A 90 -3.55 -12.62 1.48
C ALA A 90 -4.35 -12.64 0.20
N TYR A 91 -4.58 -13.83 -0.33
CA TYR A 91 -5.34 -14.01 -1.57
C TYR A 91 -6.84 -14.01 -1.29
N THR A 92 -7.60 -13.45 -2.22
CA THR A 92 -9.07 -13.45 -2.15
C THR A 92 -9.66 -14.85 -2.36
N THR A 93 -8.84 -15.77 -2.87
CA THR A 93 -9.24 -17.16 -3.14
C THR A 93 -9.06 -18.09 -1.95
N TYR A 94 -8.54 -17.60 -0.84
CA TYR A 94 -8.42 -18.40 0.36
C TYR A 94 -9.78 -18.80 0.91
N VAL A 95 -9.86 -19.99 1.51
CA VAL A 95 -11.06 -20.41 2.24
C VAL A 95 -10.95 -19.95 3.70
N GLU A 96 -12.06 -20.04 4.42
CA GLU A 96 -12.15 -19.58 5.82
C GLU A 96 -11.02 -20.10 6.69
N ARG A 97 -10.68 -21.36 6.55
CA ARG A 97 -9.61 -21.99 7.33
C ARG A 97 -8.25 -21.35 7.09
N ASP A 98 -7.97 -20.93 5.85
CA ASP A 98 -6.70 -20.29 5.50
C ASP A 98 -6.60 -18.92 6.17
N TYR A 99 -7.69 -18.16 6.18
CA TYR A 99 -7.73 -16.85 6.85
C TYR A 99 -7.59 -16.99 8.36
N GLU A 100 -8.24 -17.99 8.94
CA GLU A 100 -8.13 -18.27 10.37
C GLU A 100 -6.69 -18.57 10.75
N TYR A 101 -6.03 -19.42 9.99
CA TYR A 101 -4.62 -19.72 10.20
C TYR A 101 -3.76 -18.46 10.12
N LEU A 102 -3.97 -17.67 9.07
CA LEU A 102 -3.18 -16.46 8.85
C LEU A 102 -3.39 -15.43 9.96
N ILE A 103 -4.61 -15.21 10.39
CA ILE A 103 -4.94 -14.29 11.48
C ILE A 103 -4.28 -14.74 12.78
N ASN A 104 -4.36 -16.02 13.10
CA ASN A 104 -3.75 -16.56 14.30
C ASN A 104 -2.23 -16.50 14.28
N ASP A 105 -1.64 -16.69 13.09
CA ASP A 105 -0.19 -16.68 12.92
C ASP A 105 0.39 -15.28 12.98
N CYS A 106 -0.19 -14.32 12.28
CA CYS A 106 0.36 -12.95 12.20
C CYS A 106 -0.16 -12.00 13.27
N ASN A 107 -1.29 -12.33 13.89
CA ASN A 107 -1.92 -11.49 14.93
C ASN A 107 -2.05 -10.02 14.50
N PRO A 108 -2.80 -9.75 13.42
CA PRO A 108 -2.89 -8.42 12.86
C PRO A 108 -3.63 -7.43 13.75
#